data_9c4f14968bbe0a09054ff9413a3b65c8
#
_entry.id   9c4f14968bbe0a09054ff9413a3b65c8
#
_cell.length_a   1.000
_cell.length_b   1.000
_cell.length_c   1.000
_cell.angle_alpha   90.00
_cell.angle_beta   90.00
_cell.angle_gamma   90.00
#
_symmetry.space_group_name_H-M   'P 1'
#
loop_
_entity.id
_entity.type
_entity.pdbx_description
1 polymer ?
#
loop_
_entity_poly.entity_id
_entity_poly.type
_entity_poly.pdbx_seq_one_letter_code
_entity_poly.pdbx_strand_id
1 'polypeptide(L)'
;VWAVRGVFYRSDLGGYIDNVPGTLSLSPMSPSYPGPDTTYTEIDNAALVEDDFNDSSYQGFRLSSAMTLNDNWDLLITHIDQEINADGVFDYDPAVGDLEVKRFAPDTLEDAFTQTSMTLEGRMGTLDVLYTGSYLDRQVNQLVDYSGYGNVGNWLPYYICNYASATSPSYSACGNADVLVVLDDQNERTTHEFRIASNEMSELPFSYTAGVFIDESILKTINEYNYNGAASPEGGDSYAPYQVNCPIPGAWARDPSCRPITTRFYNDILRTEEQTSFFGEVTFPVTDKLDFMVGMRKYDMDIDFRGQSKFGFRGSNVSNGRDYDAGVHGTDLLNQSDTVTKFTASYKPDDDTLWYFTRSEGFRPGGWNRGGLLAPANPDFQSPPLTYGSDDTINTEIGVKTMLMDGSLRLNATWYNVEWTDIQVSRFDPVNVSI
;
A
#
# COMPACT_ATOMS: atom_id res chain seq x y z
N VAL A 1 19.66 16.12 32.57
CA VAL A 1 18.66 15.16 33.09
C VAL A 1 18.53 14.00 32.12
N TRP A 2 18.33 12.79 32.62
CA TRP A 2 18.09 11.59 31.80
C TRP A 2 16.85 10.87 32.31
N ALA A 3 15.92 10.58 31.40
CA ALA A 3 14.70 9.85 31.67
C ALA A 3 14.52 8.70 30.65
N VAL A 4 14.03 7.57 31.15
CA VAL A 4 13.73 6.41 30.31
C VAL A 4 12.27 6.02 30.53
N ARG A 5 11.56 5.72 29.44
CA ARG A 5 10.18 5.21 29.47
C ARG A 5 10.09 3.93 28.65
N GLY A 6 9.65 2.86 29.29
CA GLY A 6 9.29 1.61 28.64
C GLY A 6 7.77 1.44 28.65
N VAL A 7 7.23 0.99 27.53
CA VAL A 7 5.82 0.58 27.40
C VAL A 7 5.83 -0.79 26.73
N PHE A 8 5.11 -1.72 27.30
CA PHE A 8 4.79 -3.00 26.70
C PHE A 8 3.27 -3.12 26.60
N TYR A 9 2.78 -3.67 25.52
CA TYR A 9 1.35 -3.89 25.31
C TYR A 9 1.10 -5.18 24.55
N ARG A 10 -0.05 -5.78 24.85
CA ARG A 10 -0.62 -6.91 24.12
C ARG A 10 -2.13 -6.76 24.12
N SER A 11 -2.76 -7.08 22.99
CA SER A 11 -4.20 -7.19 22.86
C SER A 11 -4.53 -8.41 22.01
N ASP A 12 -5.48 -9.19 22.49
CA ASP A 12 -6.04 -10.33 21.78
C ASP A 12 -7.51 -10.01 21.56
N LEU A 13 -7.95 -10.00 20.30
CA LEU A 13 -9.31 -9.68 19.86
C LEU A 13 -9.94 -10.95 19.31
N GLY A 14 -11.08 -11.35 19.83
CA GLY A 14 -11.83 -12.49 19.32
C GLY A 14 -12.43 -12.19 17.95
N GLY A 15 -12.63 -13.23 17.16
CA GLY A 15 -13.33 -13.18 15.89
C GLY A 15 -14.84 -12.89 16.05
N TYR A 16 -15.49 -12.70 14.92
CA TYR A 16 -16.95 -12.47 14.83
C TYR A 16 -17.50 -12.85 13.45
N ILE A 17 -16.69 -13.41 12.58
CA ILE A 17 -17.08 -13.93 11.26
C ILE A 17 -16.95 -15.45 11.30
N ASP A 18 -17.97 -16.14 10.79
CA ASP A 18 -17.98 -17.59 10.71
C ASP A 18 -17.58 -18.06 9.30
N ASN A 19 -16.63 -18.97 9.21
CA ASN A 19 -16.39 -19.71 7.98
C ASN A 19 -17.27 -20.94 7.95
N VAL A 20 -18.41 -20.86 7.24
CA VAL A 20 -19.43 -21.91 7.23
C VAL A 20 -19.16 -22.98 6.18
N PRO A 21 -19.69 -24.22 6.35
CA PRO A 21 -19.53 -25.29 5.38
C PRO A 21 -20.01 -24.90 3.98
N GLY A 22 -19.21 -25.24 2.97
CA GLY A 22 -19.55 -24.99 1.57
C GLY A 22 -18.76 -25.81 0.59
N THR A 23 -19.25 -25.85 -0.63
CA THR A 23 -18.54 -26.42 -1.78
C THR A 23 -18.22 -25.30 -2.75
N LEU A 24 -16.99 -25.26 -3.25
CA LEU A 24 -16.60 -24.28 -4.26
C LEU A 24 -17.33 -24.63 -5.57
N SER A 25 -18.21 -23.72 -5.96
CA SER A 25 -18.98 -23.81 -7.20
C SER A 25 -18.48 -22.75 -8.16
N LEU A 26 -17.99 -23.16 -9.32
CA LEU A 26 -17.62 -22.24 -10.39
C LEU A 26 -18.83 -21.96 -11.26
N SER A 27 -19.01 -20.71 -11.64
CA SER A 27 -20.02 -20.30 -12.60
C SER A 27 -19.80 -21.01 -13.94
N PRO A 28 -20.87 -21.44 -14.64
CA PRO A 28 -20.76 -21.94 -15.99
C PRO A 28 -20.03 -20.91 -16.84
N MET A 29 -18.96 -21.33 -17.47
CA MET A 29 -18.11 -20.40 -18.22
C MET A 29 -18.84 -19.80 -19.40
N SER A 30 -18.38 -18.62 -19.85
CA SER A 30 -18.84 -17.96 -21.06
C SER A 30 -18.95 -18.94 -22.23
N PRO A 31 -19.96 -18.78 -23.11
CA PRO A 31 -20.15 -19.62 -24.31
C PRO A 31 -18.94 -19.74 -25.23
N SER A 32 -17.94 -18.87 -25.05
CA SER A 32 -16.72 -18.85 -25.86
C SER A 32 -15.58 -19.74 -25.34
N TYR A 33 -15.69 -20.30 -24.13
CA TYR A 33 -14.69 -21.11 -23.43
C TYR A 33 -15.36 -22.06 -22.46
N PRO A 34 -14.81 -23.19 -22.26
CA PRO A 34 -14.79 -24.38 -23.04
C PRO A 34 -16.16 -25.03 -23.16
N GLY A 35 -16.26 -26.18 -23.86
CA GLY A 35 -17.53 -26.84 -24.11
C GLY A 35 -18.34 -27.18 -22.85
N PRO A 36 -19.63 -27.52 -23.05
CA PRO A 36 -20.58 -27.77 -21.96
C PRO A 36 -20.26 -28.97 -21.06
N ASP A 37 -19.24 -29.71 -21.39
CA ASP A 37 -18.86 -30.98 -20.72
C ASP A 37 -17.64 -30.83 -19.81
N THR A 38 -17.24 -29.58 -19.45
CA THR A 38 -16.11 -29.38 -18.54
C THR A 38 -16.50 -29.72 -17.12
N THR A 39 -15.86 -30.69 -16.53
CA THR A 39 -16.01 -31.06 -15.12
C THR A 39 -14.82 -30.56 -14.32
N TYR A 40 -15.11 -29.91 -13.21
CA TYR A 40 -14.11 -29.51 -12.22
C TYR A 40 -14.09 -30.51 -11.09
N THR A 41 -12.93 -30.70 -10.47
CA THR A 41 -12.87 -31.40 -9.19
C THR A 41 -13.52 -30.50 -8.14
N GLU A 42 -14.61 -30.96 -7.56
CA GLU A 42 -15.28 -30.26 -6.47
C GLU A 42 -14.43 -30.32 -5.22
N ILE A 43 -14.35 -29.20 -4.52
CA ILE A 43 -13.70 -29.13 -3.22
C ILE A 43 -14.69 -28.55 -2.20
N ASP A 44 -14.59 -29.02 -0.98
CA ASP A 44 -15.28 -28.43 0.16
C ASP A 44 -14.26 -27.75 1.07
N ASN A 45 -14.76 -26.96 2.01
CA ASN A 45 -13.95 -26.28 3.00
C ASN A 45 -14.03 -26.89 4.40
N ALA A 46 -14.41 -28.18 4.50
CA ALA A 46 -14.68 -28.81 5.78
C ALA A 46 -13.51 -28.73 6.79
N ALA A 47 -12.28 -28.66 6.28
CA ALA A 47 -11.07 -28.52 7.10
C ALA A 47 -10.83 -27.10 7.63
N LEU A 48 -11.54 -26.09 7.11
CA LEU A 48 -11.38 -24.67 7.39
C LEU A 48 -12.65 -24.07 8.05
N VAL A 49 -13.68 -24.91 8.31
CA VAL A 49 -14.91 -24.46 8.97
C VAL A 49 -14.60 -24.14 10.41
N GLU A 50 -14.93 -22.91 10.82
CA GLU A 50 -14.65 -22.39 12.14
C GLU A 50 -15.60 -21.24 12.46
N ASP A 51 -16.13 -21.22 13.69
CA ASP A 51 -16.89 -20.10 14.23
C ASP A 51 -15.92 -19.02 14.69
N ASP A 52 -16.25 -17.74 14.47
CA ASP A 52 -15.43 -16.60 14.90
C ASP A 52 -13.98 -16.67 14.36
N PHE A 53 -13.78 -17.14 13.12
CA PHE A 53 -12.46 -17.51 12.55
C PHE A 53 -11.54 -16.31 12.28
N ASN A 54 -11.99 -15.07 12.46
CA ASN A 54 -11.25 -13.86 12.15
C ASN A 54 -10.70 -13.18 13.41
N ASP A 55 -10.05 -13.94 14.26
CA ASP A 55 -9.40 -13.38 15.43
C ASP A 55 -8.11 -12.60 15.06
N SER A 56 -7.65 -11.77 15.98
CA SER A 56 -6.41 -11.04 15.78
C SER A 56 -5.72 -10.73 17.10
N SER A 57 -4.41 -10.64 17.04
CA SER A 57 -3.58 -10.23 18.16
C SER A 57 -2.56 -9.20 17.72
N TYR A 58 -2.22 -8.30 18.62
CA TYR A 58 -1.06 -7.46 18.43
C TYR A 58 -0.31 -7.28 19.76
N GLN A 59 1.00 -7.25 19.64
CA GLN A 59 1.89 -7.05 20.76
C GLN A 59 3.05 -6.16 20.34
N GLY A 60 3.66 -5.53 21.30
CA GLY A 60 4.83 -4.73 21.03
C GLY A 60 5.40 -4.07 22.26
N PHE A 61 6.52 -3.44 22.05
CA PHE A 61 7.11 -2.58 23.06
C PHE A 61 7.62 -1.27 22.45
N ARG A 62 7.68 -0.25 23.29
CA ARG A 62 8.30 1.03 22.98
C ARG A 62 9.25 1.41 24.09
N LEU A 63 10.48 1.69 23.74
CA LEU A 63 11.51 2.20 24.63
C LEU A 63 11.89 3.62 24.18
N SER A 64 11.76 4.58 25.07
CA SER A 64 12.18 5.97 24.81
C SER A 64 13.18 6.42 25.85
N SER A 65 14.23 7.11 25.41
CA SER A 65 15.27 7.71 26.24
C SER A 65 15.36 9.20 25.92
N ALA A 66 15.03 10.04 26.87
CA ALA A 66 15.14 11.50 26.77
C ALA A 66 16.32 11.98 27.61
N MET A 67 17.20 12.75 27.01
CA MET A 67 18.42 13.29 27.62
C MET A 67 18.51 14.79 27.40
N THR A 68 18.55 15.57 28.47
CA THR A 68 18.99 16.96 28.43
C THR A 68 20.51 16.98 28.36
N LEU A 69 21.09 17.30 27.25
CA LEU A 69 22.55 17.30 27.02
C LEU A 69 23.19 18.52 27.72
N ASN A 70 22.53 19.66 27.66
CA ASN A 70 22.88 20.89 28.37
C ASN A 70 21.64 21.81 28.42
N ASP A 71 21.79 23.07 28.86
CA ASP A 71 20.70 24.03 29.05
C ASP A 71 19.96 24.38 27.72
N ASN A 72 20.54 24.07 26.58
CA ASN A 72 20.02 24.44 25.25
C ASN A 72 19.71 23.24 24.37
N TRP A 73 20.04 22.00 24.74
CA TRP A 73 19.92 20.86 23.85
C TRP A 73 19.31 19.64 24.53
N ASP A 74 18.29 19.09 23.92
CA ASP A 74 17.62 17.87 24.29
C ASP A 74 17.72 16.83 23.20
N LEU A 75 17.90 15.57 23.57
CA LEU A 75 17.96 14.41 22.69
C LEU A 75 16.91 13.39 23.12
N LEU A 76 16.07 12.99 22.19
CA LEU A 76 15.13 11.88 22.33
C LEU A 76 15.48 10.76 21.36
N ILE A 77 15.63 9.55 21.89
CA ILE A 77 15.74 8.34 21.06
C ILE A 77 14.56 7.44 21.42
N THR A 78 13.87 6.95 20.39
CA THR A 78 12.76 6.01 20.56
C THR A 78 12.97 4.80 19.69
N HIS A 79 12.74 3.62 20.25
CA HIS A 79 12.68 2.35 19.53
C HIS A 79 11.32 1.70 19.78
N ILE A 80 10.70 1.23 18.69
CA ILE A 80 9.41 0.54 18.67
C ILE A 80 9.62 -0.80 17.97
N ASP A 81 9.03 -1.84 18.53
CA ASP A 81 8.90 -3.15 17.93
C ASP A 81 7.44 -3.57 18.09
N GLN A 82 6.78 -3.96 16.99
CA GLN A 82 5.37 -4.34 16.98
C GLN A 82 5.15 -5.49 16.01
N GLU A 83 4.29 -6.40 16.41
CA GLU A 83 3.80 -7.51 15.61
C GLU A 83 2.28 -7.57 15.68
N ILE A 84 1.64 -7.80 14.53
CA ILE A 84 0.21 -8.02 14.37
C ILE A 84 0.04 -9.37 13.68
N ASN A 85 -0.78 -10.24 14.27
CA ASN A 85 -1.23 -11.48 13.66
C ASN A 85 -2.74 -11.42 13.54
N ALA A 86 -3.27 -11.79 12.39
CA ALA A 86 -4.71 -11.91 12.17
C ALA A 86 -5.01 -13.14 11.31
N ASP A 87 -6.07 -13.83 11.66
CA ASP A 87 -6.64 -14.91 10.88
C ASP A 87 -7.94 -14.45 10.23
N GLY A 88 -8.35 -15.15 9.16
CA GLY A 88 -9.61 -14.89 8.48
C GLY A 88 -9.70 -13.57 7.75
N VAL A 89 -10.93 -13.12 7.54
CA VAL A 89 -11.30 -11.88 6.86
C VAL A 89 -12.19 -11.02 7.75
N PHE A 90 -12.21 -9.71 7.49
CA PHE A 90 -12.99 -8.73 8.26
C PHE A 90 -14.21 -8.22 7.48
N ASP A 91 -14.56 -8.88 6.39
CA ASP A 91 -15.77 -8.70 5.60
C ASP A 91 -16.55 -10.02 5.52
N TYR A 92 -17.83 -9.95 5.15
CA TYR A 92 -18.68 -11.12 5.01
C TYR A 92 -19.43 -11.08 3.68
N ASP A 93 -19.96 -12.25 3.26
CA ASP A 93 -20.73 -12.37 2.04
C ASP A 93 -22.24 -12.40 2.36
N PRO A 94 -23.01 -11.32 2.09
CA PRO A 94 -24.45 -11.30 2.35
C PRO A 94 -25.25 -12.39 1.62
N ALA A 95 -24.67 -13.01 0.59
CA ALA A 95 -25.30 -14.12 -0.10
C ALA A 95 -25.12 -15.45 0.63
N VAL A 96 -24.16 -15.54 1.55
CA VAL A 96 -23.94 -16.70 2.43
C VAL A 96 -24.78 -16.57 3.69
N GLY A 97 -24.62 -15.46 4.41
CA GLY A 97 -25.32 -15.19 5.65
C GLY A 97 -24.85 -13.90 6.32
N ASP A 98 -25.42 -13.56 7.48
CA ASP A 98 -25.00 -12.42 8.28
C ASP A 98 -23.75 -12.81 9.07
N LEU A 99 -22.65 -12.10 8.84
CA LEU A 99 -21.31 -12.41 9.39
C LEU A 99 -20.79 -13.80 9.01
N GLU A 100 -21.18 -14.31 7.83
CA GLU A 100 -20.76 -15.62 7.35
C GLU A 100 -20.00 -15.49 6.02
N VAL A 101 -19.01 -16.38 5.82
CA VAL A 101 -18.27 -16.54 4.57
C VAL A 101 -18.04 -18.01 4.25
N LYS A 102 -17.59 -18.29 3.04
CA LYS A 102 -17.09 -19.61 2.60
C LYS A 102 -15.69 -19.45 2.03
N ARG A 103 -14.69 -19.79 2.83
CA ARG A 103 -13.27 -19.72 2.47
C ARG A 103 -12.74 -21.14 2.22
N PHE A 104 -12.01 -21.31 1.14
CA PHE A 104 -11.51 -22.59 0.63
C PHE A 104 -9.99 -22.72 0.73
N ALA A 105 -9.31 -21.66 1.14
CA ALA A 105 -7.90 -21.61 1.46
C ALA A 105 -7.69 -20.76 2.72
N PRO A 106 -6.56 -20.88 3.42
CA PRO A 106 -6.27 -20.06 4.59
C PRO A 106 -6.23 -18.57 4.24
N ASP A 107 -6.75 -17.75 5.15
CA ASP A 107 -6.54 -16.31 5.19
C ASP A 107 -5.75 -15.99 6.47
N THR A 108 -4.54 -15.45 6.33
CA THR A 108 -3.70 -15.07 7.48
C THR A 108 -2.93 -13.80 7.17
N LEU A 109 -2.62 -13.03 8.19
CA LEU A 109 -1.75 -11.85 8.13
C LEU A 109 -0.77 -11.90 9.28
N GLU A 110 0.52 -11.78 8.96
CA GLU A 110 1.59 -11.49 9.91
C GLU A 110 2.25 -10.18 9.48
N ASP A 111 2.18 -9.14 10.31
CA ASP A 111 2.77 -7.82 10.04
C ASP A 111 3.66 -7.42 11.21
N ALA A 112 4.95 -7.40 10.99
CA ALA A 112 5.94 -7.06 11.99
C ALA A 112 6.79 -5.88 11.53
N PHE A 113 7.04 -4.93 12.44
CA PHE A 113 7.96 -3.85 12.17
C PHE A 113 8.80 -3.44 13.37
N THR A 114 9.98 -2.95 13.07
CA THR A 114 10.81 -2.19 14.00
C THR A 114 11.01 -0.77 13.49
N GLN A 115 10.97 0.20 14.37
CA GLN A 115 11.30 1.58 14.04
C GLN A 115 12.19 2.19 15.11
N THR A 116 13.29 2.79 14.67
CA THR A 116 14.16 3.59 15.53
C THR A 116 14.14 5.02 15.07
N SER A 117 13.89 5.94 15.99
CA SER A 117 13.94 7.38 15.69
C SER A 117 14.80 8.13 16.68
N MET A 118 15.40 9.22 16.21
CA MET A 118 16.19 10.15 17.00
C MET A 118 15.72 11.58 16.70
N THR A 119 15.48 12.34 17.76
CA THR A 119 15.16 13.78 17.65
C THR A 119 16.15 14.56 18.53
N LEU A 120 16.84 15.50 17.91
CA LEU A 120 17.70 16.46 18.60
C LEU A 120 17.09 17.84 18.45
N GLU A 121 16.74 18.43 19.58
CA GLU A 121 16.18 19.78 19.63
C GLU A 121 17.15 20.71 20.37
N GLY A 122 17.24 21.94 19.91
CA GLY A 122 18.12 22.90 20.59
C GLY A 122 17.87 24.32 20.22
N ARG A 123 18.49 25.20 21.01
CA ARG A 123 18.42 26.65 20.86
C ARG A 123 19.82 27.22 20.58
N MET A 124 19.93 27.99 19.50
CA MET A 124 21.14 28.69 19.08
C MET A 124 20.87 30.17 18.89
N GLY A 125 21.04 30.95 19.95
CA GLY A 125 20.71 32.40 19.90
C GLY A 125 19.23 32.61 19.57
N THR A 126 18.94 33.26 18.47
CA THR A 126 17.59 33.58 18.01
C THR A 126 16.90 32.47 17.21
N LEU A 127 17.55 31.31 17.13
CA LEU A 127 17.04 30.16 16.38
C LEU A 127 16.73 28.99 17.30
N ASP A 128 15.60 28.33 17.07
CA ASP A 128 15.35 26.98 17.48
C ASP A 128 15.76 26.03 16.31
N VAL A 129 16.45 24.98 16.65
CA VAL A 129 17.00 23.99 15.70
C VAL A 129 16.43 22.63 16.04
N LEU A 130 15.95 21.91 15.03
CA LEU A 130 15.47 20.55 15.17
C LEU A 130 16.09 19.68 14.08
N TYR A 131 16.61 18.54 14.49
CA TYR A 131 16.89 17.42 13.61
C TYR A 131 16.07 16.22 14.07
N THR A 132 15.40 15.54 13.13
CA THR A 132 14.82 14.23 13.38
C THR A 132 15.19 13.27 12.27
N GLY A 133 15.49 12.03 12.64
CA GLY A 133 15.75 10.95 11.71
C GLY A 133 15.08 9.68 12.18
N SER A 134 14.65 8.83 11.24
CA SER A 134 14.07 7.53 11.57
C SER A 134 14.46 6.47 10.55
N TYR A 135 14.53 5.24 11.02
CA TYR A 135 14.66 4.03 10.22
C TYR A 135 13.55 3.07 10.59
N LEU A 136 12.82 2.59 9.58
CA LEU A 136 11.77 1.59 9.65
C LEU A 136 12.20 0.35 8.86
N ASP A 137 12.00 -0.83 9.45
CA ASP A 137 12.06 -2.13 8.80
C ASP A 137 10.75 -2.85 9.10
N ARG A 138 9.99 -3.22 8.04
CA ARG A 138 8.69 -3.87 8.16
C ARG A 138 8.60 -5.03 7.19
N GLN A 139 8.10 -6.15 7.69
CA GLN A 139 7.78 -7.33 6.91
C GLN A 139 6.31 -7.70 7.09
N VAL A 140 5.63 -7.98 5.98
CA VAL A 140 4.25 -8.43 5.94
C VAL A 140 4.16 -9.73 5.15
N ASN A 141 3.71 -10.79 5.82
CA ASN A 141 3.42 -12.09 5.22
C ASN A 141 1.91 -12.31 5.23
N GLN A 142 1.34 -12.66 4.08
CA GLN A 142 -0.09 -12.94 3.97
C GLN A 142 -0.35 -14.22 3.19
N LEU A 143 -1.35 -14.97 3.65
CA LEU A 143 -2.06 -15.95 2.86
C LEU A 143 -3.47 -15.40 2.60
N VAL A 144 -3.91 -15.48 1.35
CA VAL A 144 -5.24 -14.98 0.96
C VAL A 144 -5.94 -16.03 0.12
N ASP A 145 -7.12 -16.45 0.55
CA ASP A 145 -8.02 -17.24 -0.30
C ASP A 145 -8.51 -16.38 -1.47
N TYR A 146 -8.08 -16.75 -2.66
CA TYR A 146 -8.43 -16.05 -3.90
C TYR A 146 -9.36 -16.88 -4.79
N SER A 147 -9.98 -17.95 -4.23
CA SER A 147 -10.80 -18.92 -4.96
C SER A 147 -12.01 -18.27 -5.64
N GLY A 148 -12.57 -17.22 -5.05
CA GLY A 148 -13.63 -16.42 -5.66
C GLY A 148 -13.28 -15.78 -7.01
N TYR A 149 -11.99 -15.58 -7.29
CA TYR A 149 -11.50 -15.06 -8.57
C TYR A 149 -11.81 -15.99 -9.74
N GLY A 150 -11.96 -17.28 -9.50
CA GLY A 150 -12.37 -18.26 -10.50
C GLY A 150 -13.73 -17.97 -11.16
N ASN A 151 -14.58 -17.18 -10.49
CA ASN A 151 -15.87 -16.73 -11.02
C ASN A 151 -15.76 -15.44 -11.85
N VAL A 152 -14.59 -14.82 -11.89
CA VAL A 152 -14.32 -13.57 -12.61
C VAL A 152 -13.53 -13.89 -13.88
N GLY A 153 -14.20 -13.89 -15.01
CA GLY A 153 -13.57 -14.17 -16.32
C GLY A 153 -13.41 -15.66 -16.64
N ASN A 154 -12.83 -15.92 -17.83
CA ASN A 154 -12.83 -17.25 -18.44
C ASN A 154 -11.47 -17.95 -18.38
N TRP A 155 -10.57 -17.51 -17.54
CA TRP A 155 -9.16 -17.91 -17.56
C TRP A 155 -8.82 -19.10 -16.68
N LEU A 156 -9.66 -19.42 -15.69
CA LEU A 156 -9.37 -20.48 -14.74
C LEU A 156 -9.09 -21.85 -15.41
N PRO A 157 -9.88 -22.31 -16.39
CA PRO A 157 -9.60 -23.57 -17.07
C PRO A 157 -8.24 -23.63 -17.74
N TYR A 158 -7.76 -22.49 -18.21
CA TYR A 158 -6.43 -22.38 -18.79
C TYR A 158 -5.32 -22.76 -17.81
N TYR A 159 -5.52 -22.57 -16.53
CA TYR A 159 -4.52 -22.83 -15.50
C TYR A 159 -4.62 -24.21 -14.86
N ILE A 160 -5.81 -24.79 -14.84
CA ILE A 160 -6.09 -26.03 -14.06
C ILE A 160 -6.69 -27.17 -14.87
N CYS A 161 -6.90 -27.04 -16.18
CA CYS A 161 -7.53 -28.06 -16.99
C CYS A 161 -6.59 -28.68 -18.02
N ASN A 162 -6.88 -29.92 -18.40
CA ASN A 162 -6.24 -30.57 -19.50
C ASN A 162 -6.67 -30.00 -20.86
N TYR A 163 -5.71 -29.80 -21.73
CA TYR A 163 -5.91 -29.33 -23.09
C TYR A 163 -5.75 -30.46 -24.09
N ALA A 164 -6.71 -30.63 -24.98
CA ALA A 164 -6.59 -31.61 -26.07
C ALA A 164 -5.62 -31.12 -27.15
N SER A 165 -5.48 -29.83 -27.36
CA SER A 165 -4.45 -29.24 -28.24
C SER A 165 -4.32 -27.72 -28.01
N ALA A 166 -3.16 -27.17 -28.37
CA ALA A 166 -2.89 -25.72 -28.27
C ALA A 166 -3.76 -24.85 -29.22
N THR A 167 -4.36 -25.44 -30.23
CA THR A 167 -5.13 -24.74 -31.26
C THR A 167 -6.64 -24.95 -31.17
N SER A 168 -7.08 -25.89 -30.32
CA SER A 168 -8.49 -26.18 -30.09
C SER A 168 -8.65 -26.52 -28.62
N PRO A 169 -8.89 -25.59 -27.76
CA PRO A 169 -9.06 -25.86 -26.34
C PRO A 169 -10.37 -26.61 -26.11
N SER A 170 -10.34 -27.92 -26.11
CA SER A 170 -11.37 -28.73 -25.50
C SER A 170 -10.84 -29.21 -24.17
N TYR A 171 -11.33 -28.61 -23.12
CA TYR A 171 -11.01 -29.04 -21.76
C TYR A 171 -11.83 -30.27 -21.42
N SER A 172 -11.18 -31.34 -21.03
CA SER A 172 -11.88 -32.58 -20.71
C SER A 172 -11.98 -32.87 -19.22
N ALA A 173 -11.01 -32.42 -18.47
CA ALA A 173 -10.99 -32.55 -17.02
C ALA A 173 -10.17 -31.44 -16.42
N CYS A 174 -10.60 -30.93 -15.27
CA CYS A 174 -9.96 -29.85 -14.55
C CYS A 174 -9.67 -30.29 -13.12
N GLY A 175 -8.56 -29.84 -12.58
CA GLY A 175 -8.23 -30.01 -11.17
C GLY A 175 -9.05 -29.09 -10.26
N ASN A 176 -8.62 -29.00 -9.02
CA ASN A 176 -9.24 -28.17 -7.99
C ASN A 176 -9.30 -26.70 -8.44
N ALA A 177 -10.37 -26.03 -8.05
CA ALA A 177 -10.60 -24.64 -8.43
C ALA A 177 -10.12 -23.61 -7.39
N ASP A 178 -9.58 -24.08 -6.27
CA ASP A 178 -9.05 -23.20 -5.22
C ASP A 178 -7.77 -22.50 -5.66
N VAL A 179 -7.69 -21.24 -5.25
CA VAL A 179 -6.54 -20.35 -5.53
C VAL A 179 -6.08 -19.74 -4.22
N LEU A 180 -4.81 -19.95 -3.90
CA LEU A 180 -4.15 -19.33 -2.76
C LEU A 180 -3.15 -18.28 -3.24
N VAL A 181 -3.25 -17.07 -2.72
CA VAL A 181 -2.22 -16.03 -2.92
C VAL A 181 -1.31 -16.00 -1.70
N VAL A 182 -0.01 -16.06 -1.96
CA VAL A 182 1.03 -15.86 -0.96
C VAL A 182 1.67 -14.50 -1.23
N LEU A 183 1.69 -13.65 -0.22
CA LEU A 183 2.24 -12.30 -0.27
C LEU A 183 3.39 -12.20 0.73
N ASP A 184 4.52 -11.65 0.27
CA ASP A 184 5.69 -11.33 1.09
C ASP A 184 6.14 -9.92 0.70
N ASP A 185 5.87 -8.96 1.57
CA ASP A 185 6.21 -7.56 1.38
C ASP A 185 7.24 -7.13 2.42
N GLN A 186 8.33 -6.55 1.96
CA GLN A 186 9.40 -5.99 2.79
C GLN A 186 9.51 -4.50 2.50
N ASN A 187 9.47 -3.68 3.55
CA ASN A 187 9.60 -2.23 3.44
C ASN A 187 10.67 -1.70 4.38
N GLU A 188 11.73 -1.15 3.82
CA GLU A 188 12.73 -0.37 4.53
C GLU A 188 12.54 1.10 4.20
N ARG A 189 12.53 1.98 5.23
CA ARG A 189 12.40 3.41 5.02
C ARG A 189 13.31 4.19 5.96
N THR A 190 14.04 5.14 5.37
CA THR A 190 14.89 6.07 6.10
C THR A 190 14.40 7.49 5.86
N THR A 191 14.21 8.26 6.94
CA THR A 191 13.81 9.66 6.83
C THR A 191 14.74 10.56 7.63
N HIS A 192 14.99 11.76 7.10
CA HIS A 192 15.73 12.82 7.77
C HIS A 192 15.01 14.16 7.58
N GLU A 193 14.83 14.88 8.66
CA GLU A 193 14.38 16.27 8.61
C GLU A 193 15.32 17.15 9.43
N PHE A 194 15.77 18.24 8.84
CA PHE A 194 16.43 19.33 9.53
C PHE A 194 15.63 20.60 9.40
N ARG A 195 15.38 21.26 10.52
CA ARG A 195 14.53 22.44 10.58
C ARG A 195 15.14 23.52 11.48
N ILE A 196 15.00 24.76 11.06
CA ILE A 196 15.28 25.94 11.87
C ILE A 196 14.01 26.80 11.97
N ALA A 197 13.80 27.42 13.13
CA ALA A 197 12.71 28.33 13.35
C ALA A 197 13.20 29.57 14.13
N SER A 198 12.57 30.72 13.93
CA SER A 198 12.79 31.87 14.78
C SER A 198 12.18 31.63 16.17
N ASN A 199 12.89 31.98 17.22
CA ASN A 199 12.40 31.86 18.58
C ASN A 199 12.00 33.24 19.17
N GLU A 200 11.61 33.23 20.43
CA GLU A 200 11.17 34.43 21.18
C GLU A 200 12.24 35.54 21.35
N MET A 201 13.53 35.18 21.15
CA MET A 201 14.63 36.17 21.19
C MET A 201 14.86 36.82 19.82
N SER A 202 14.10 36.46 18.79
CA SER A 202 14.18 37.08 17.47
C SER A 202 13.54 38.45 17.49
N GLU A 203 14.28 39.47 17.06
CA GLU A 203 13.80 40.84 16.91
C GLU A 203 13.09 41.10 15.56
N LEU A 204 12.90 40.07 14.75
CA LEU A 204 12.21 40.18 13.46
C LEU A 204 10.72 40.45 13.67
N PRO A 205 10.09 41.27 12.79
CA PRO A 205 8.66 41.55 12.87
C PRO A 205 7.78 40.40 12.36
N PHE A 206 8.34 39.23 12.19
CA PHE A 206 7.68 38.01 11.75
C PHE A 206 8.38 36.77 12.32
N SER A 207 7.67 35.68 12.43
CA SER A 207 8.25 34.35 12.72
C SER A 207 8.39 33.53 11.45
N TYR A 208 9.36 32.62 11.43
CA TYR A 208 9.57 31.72 10.30
C TYR A 208 10.03 30.35 10.76
N THR A 209 9.75 29.38 9.88
CA THR A 209 10.33 28.04 9.92
C THR A 209 10.84 27.72 8.53
N ALA A 210 12.01 27.08 8.42
CA ALA A 210 12.55 26.59 7.18
C ALA A 210 13.26 25.26 7.41
N GLY A 211 13.24 24.36 6.42
CA GLY A 211 13.86 23.07 6.58
C GLY A 211 14.06 22.31 5.27
N VAL A 212 14.73 21.18 5.43
CA VAL A 212 14.92 20.18 4.40
C VAL A 212 14.42 18.84 4.92
N PHE A 213 13.77 18.10 4.05
CA PHE A 213 13.30 16.73 4.29
C PHE A 213 13.85 15.80 3.22
N ILE A 214 14.42 14.67 3.64
CA ILE A 214 14.96 13.63 2.79
C ILE A 214 14.28 12.32 3.21
N ASP A 215 13.82 11.56 2.24
CA ASP A 215 13.11 10.30 2.45
C ASP A 215 13.55 9.29 1.39
N GLU A 216 13.86 8.09 1.83
CA GLU A 216 14.16 6.94 1.00
C GLU A 216 13.31 5.76 1.47
N SER A 217 12.57 5.14 0.55
CA SER A 217 11.74 3.96 0.80
C SER A 217 12.06 2.88 -0.23
N ILE A 218 12.33 1.67 0.24
CA ILE A 218 12.56 0.48 -0.57
C ILE A 218 11.46 -0.52 -0.24
N LEU A 219 10.60 -0.79 -1.20
CA LEU A 219 9.53 -1.77 -1.11
C LEU A 219 9.82 -2.94 -2.04
N LYS A 220 10.00 -4.12 -1.47
CA LYS A 220 10.07 -5.37 -2.20
C LYS A 220 8.77 -6.14 -1.99
N THR A 221 8.13 -6.51 -3.10
CA THR A 221 6.86 -7.23 -3.10
C THR A 221 7.02 -8.52 -3.88
N ILE A 222 6.76 -9.66 -3.23
CA ILE A 222 6.68 -10.97 -3.87
C ILE A 222 5.27 -11.51 -3.65
N ASN A 223 4.50 -11.64 -4.75
CA ASN A 223 3.14 -12.17 -4.71
C ASN A 223 3.06 -13.39 -5.62
N GLU A 224 2.67 -14.53 -5.09
CA GLU A 224 2.52 -15.78 -5.83
C GLU A 224 1.07 -16.24 -5.82
N TYR A 225 0.49 -16.35 -7.01
CA TYR A 225 -0.88 -16.81 -7.22
C TYR A 225 -0.85 -18.30 -7.54
N ASN A 226 -1.19 -19.11 -6.56
CA ASN A 226 -1.11 -20.56 -6.63
C ASN A 226 -2.47 -21.16 -6.95
N TYR A 227 -2.56 -21.80 -8.10
CA TYR A 227 -3.72 -22.55 -8.60
C TYR A 227 -3.51 -24.02 -8.28
N ASN A 228 -4.07 -24.51 -7.20
CA ASN A 228 -3.78 -25.84 -6.67
C ASN A 228 -4.15 -26.96 -7.63
N GLY A 229 -5.22 -26.80 -8.41
CA GLY A 229 -5.61 -27.75 -9.45
C GLY A 229 -4.58 -27.97 -10.55
N ALA A 230 -3.61 -27.09 -10.69
CA ALA A 230 -2.53 -27.24 -11.67
C ALA A 230 -1.58 -28.41 -11.38
N ALA A 231 -1.53 -28.85 -10.14
CA ALA A 231 -0.71 -30.00 -9.72
C ALA A 231 -1.50 -31.31 -9.62
N SER A 232 -2.83 -31.28 -9.87
CA SER A 232 -3.65 -32.49 -9.81
C SER A 232 -3.50 -33.35 -11.08
N PRO A 233 -3.70 -34.68 -10.98
CA PRO A 233 -3.64 -35.57 -12.14
C PRO A 233 -4.65 -35.20 -13.23
N GLU A 234 -5.78 -34.61 -12.86
CA GLU A 234 -6.85 -34.20 -13.75
C GLU A 234 -6.55 -32.89 -14.44
N GLY A 235 -5.74 -32.04 -13.80
CA GLY A 235 -5.42 -30.69 -14.25
C GLY A 235 -3.99 -30.53 -14.72
N GLY A 236 -3.77 -30.01 -15.87
CA GLY A 236 -2.55 -29.35 -16.24
C GLY A 236 -1.36 -30.15 -16.78
N ASP A 237 -1.30 -31.45 -16.67
CA ASP A 237 -0.16 -32.23 -17.18
C ASP A 237 0.02 -32.15 -18.71
N SER A 238 -1.03 -31.91 -19.47
CA SER A 238 -0.91 -31.67 -20.91
C SER A 238 -0.25 -30.35 -21.28
N TYR A 239 -0.15 -29.48 -20.31
CA TYR A 239 0.65 -28.25 -20.38
C TYR A 239 1.97 -28.39 -19.59
N ALA A 240 2.45 -29.59 -19.45
CA ALA A 240 3.75 -29.88 -18.85
C ALA A 240 4.93 -29.05 -19.37
N PRO A 241 4.92 -28.52 -20.62
CA PRO A 241 5.93 -27.52 -20.98
C PRO A 241 5.89 -26.27 -20.09
N TYR A 242 4.84 -26.11 -19.29
CA TYR A 242 4.68 -24.98 -18.37
C TYR A 242 5.13 -25.26 -16.97
N GLN A 243 5.63 -26.44 -16.75
CA GLN A 243 6.39 -26.68 -15.55
C GLN A 243 7.61 -25.78 -15.60
N VAL A 244 7.67 -24.89 -14.66
CA VAL A 244 8.87 -24.12 -14.42
C VAL A 244 9.95 -25.08 -13.95
N ASN A 245 10.48 -25.84 -14.87
CA ASN A 245 11.75 -26.49 -14.64
C ASN A 245 12.79 -25.37 -14.65
N CYS A 246 13.12 -24.89 -13.50
CA CYS A 246 14.30 -24.10 -13.34
C CYS A 246 15.54 -24.95 -13.62
N PRO A 247 16.52 -24.41 -14.29
CA PRO A 247 16.43 -23.18 -15.07
C PRO A 247 16.12 -23.54 -16.53
N ILE A 248 15.12 -22.94 -17.14
CA ILE A 248 15.03 -22.93 -18.58
C ILE A 248 16.14 -21.98 -19.04
N PRO A 249 17.19 -22.47 -19.69
CA PRO A 249 18.27 -21.61 -20.12
C PRO A 249 17.72 -20.51 -21.04
N GLY A 250 17.87 -19.27 -20.66
CA GLY A 250 17.66 -18.09 -21.47
C GLY A 250 16.35 -17.32 -21.27
N ALA A 251 15.26 -17.90 -20.75
CA ALA A 251 14.01 -17.15 -20.61
C ALA A 251 13.85 -16.44 -19.25
N TRP A 252 14.49 -16.95 -18.21
CA TRP A 252 14.29 -16.53 -16.82
C TRP A 252 15.60 -16.39 -16.05
N ALA A 253 16.65 -15.99 -16.70
CA ALA A 253 17.98 -15.87 -16.11
C ALA A 253 18.05 -14.94 -14.88
N ARG A 254 16.97 -14.24 -14.58
CA ARG A 254 16.88 -13.31 -13.43
C ARG A 254 16.05 -13.83 -12.27
N ASP A 255 15.30 -14.90 -12.47
CA ASP A 255 14.59 -15.55 -11.36
C ASP A 255 15.35 -16.83 -10.97
N PRO A 256 16.22 -16.75 -9.95
CA PRO A 256 16.95 -17.92 -9.47
C PRO A 256 16.07 -18.88 -8.68
N SER A 257 14.86 -18.48 -8.33
CA SER A 257 13.94 -19.33 -7.57
C SER A 257 13.05 -20.15 -8.50
N CYS A 258 13.09 -21.46 -8.30
CA CYS A 258 12.15 -22.37 -8.93
C CYS A 258 10.80 -22.25 -8.23
N ARG A 259 9.81 -21.69 -8.91
CA ARG A 259 8.45 -21.66 -8.38
C ARG A 259 7.74 -22.99 -8.60
N PRO A 260 6.87 -23.41 -7.67
CA PRO A 260 6.03 -24.60 -7.84
C PRO A 260 5.18 -24.52 -9.12
N ILE A 261 4.77 -25.69 -9.65
CA ILE A 261 3.86 -25.75 -10.81
C ILE A 261 2.52 -25.05 -10.56
N THR A 262 2.10 -24.95 -9.30
CA THR A 262 0.89 -24.26 -8.88
C THR A 262 0.98 -22.75 -9.06
N THR A 263 2.17 -22.14 -9.00
CA THR A 263 2.35 -20.71 -9.18
C THR A 263 2.15 -20.35 -10.66
N ARG A 264 0.96 -19.90 -11.01
CA ARG A 264 0.58 -19.54 -12.40
C ARG A 264 0.72 -18.08 -12.74
N PHE A 265 0.73 -17.24 -11.73
CA PHE A 265 1.04 -15.82 -11.86
C PHE A 265 1.84 -15.38 -10.65
N TYR A 266 2.78 -14.46 -10.87
CA TYR A 266 3.52 -13.85 -9.77
C TYR A 266 3.95 -12.43 -10.09
N ASN A 267 4.18 -11.68 -9.04
CA ASN A 267 4.90 -10.42 -9.02
C ASN A 267 6.17 -10.61 -8.20
N ASP A 268 7.27 -10.08 -8.68
CA ASP A 268 8.55 -9.94 -7.97
C ASP A 268 9.05 -8.54 -8.31
N ILE A 269 8.69 -7.59 -7.47
CA ILE A 269 8.80 -6.16 -7.73
C ILE A 269 9.68 -5.52 -6.67
N LEU A 270 10.60 -4.70 -7.10
CA LEU A 270 11.36 -3.77 -6.28
C LEU A 270 10.97 -2.36 -6.68
N ARG A 271 10.44 -1.60 -5.74
CA ARG A 271 10.14 -0.18 -5.87
C ARG A 271 11.03 0.60 -4.93
N THR A 272 11.74 1.57 -5.48
CA THR A 272 12.54 2.52 -4.69
C THR A 272 11.98 3.91 -4.89
N GLU A 273 11.78 4.64 -3.82
CA GLU A 273 11.34 6.04 -3.84
C GLU A 273 12.34 6.88 -3.07
N GLU A 274 12.87 7.90 -3.72
CA GLU A 274 13.76 8.88 -3.12
C GLU A 274 13.13 10.26 -3.23
N GLN A 275 13.01 10.96 -2.12
CA GLN A 275 12.46 12.31 -2.09
C GLN A 275 13.38 13.28 -1.38
N THR A 276 13.60 14.43 -1.99
CA THR A 276 14.20 15.59 -1.33
C THR A 276 13.22 16.77 -1.40
N SER A 277 12.99 17.42 -0.27
CA SER A 277 12.10 18.58 -0.21
C SER A 277 12.72 19.71 0.58
N PHE A 278 12.52 20.93 0.09
CA PHE A 278 12.79 22.16 0.83
C PHE A 278 11.46 22.82 1.18
N PHE A 279 11.30 23.21 2.41
CA PHE A 279 10.07 23.85 2.88
C PHE A 279 10.36 25.06 3.74
N GLY A 280 9.38 25.94 3.79
CA GLY A 280 9.41 27.09 4.70
C GLY A 280 8.05 27.72 4.83
N GLU A 281 7.84 28.37 5.97
CA GLU A 281 6.68 29.20 6.24
C GLU A 281 7.07 30.44 7.00
N VAL A 282 6.35 31.51 6.76
CA VAL A 282 6.53 32.81 7.44
C VAL A 282 5.17 33.27 7.96
N THR A 283 5.12 33.64 9.22
CA THR A 283 3.94 34.22 9.86
C THR A 283 4.17 35.69 10.17
N PHE A 284 3.31 36.54 9.64
CA PHE A 284 3.30 37.98 9.83
C PHE A 284 2.18 38.37 10.79
N PRO A 285 2.46 38.90 11.99
CA PRO A 285 1.48 39.53 12.82
C PRO A 285 1.14 40.92 12.22
N VAL A 286 -0.03 41.02 11.58
CA VAL A 286 -0.47 42.28 10.94
C VAL A 286 -1.01 43.28 11.99
N THR A 287 -1.65 42.72 13.01
CA THR A 287 -2.09 43.43 14.22
C THR A 287 -1.94 42.51 15.42
N ASP A 288 -2.14 43.01 16.63
CA ASP A 288 -2.15 42.20 17.86
C ASP A 288 -3.18 41.05 17.83
N LYS A 289 -4.11 41.04 16.85
CA LYS A 289 -5.23 40.11 16.74
C LYS A 289 -5.28 39.34 15.42
N LEU A 290 -4.47 39.74 14.44
CA LEU A 290 -4.54 39.19 13.08
C LEU A 290 -3.16 38.76 12.58
N ASP A 291 -3.01 37.49 12.29
CA ASP A 291 -1.82 36.89 11.71
C ASP A 291 -2.11 36.37 10.30
N PHE A 292 -1.15 36.53 9.40
CA PHE A 292 -1.11 35.83 8.11
C PHE A 292 0.11 34.94 8.03
N MET A 293 -0.10 33.69 7.63
CA MET A 293 0.96 32.73 7.37
C MET A 293 0.94 32.30 5.91
N VAL A 294 2.13 32.28 5.32
CA VAL A 294 2.37 31.71 3.98
C VAL A 294 3.43 30.63 4.09
N GLY A 295 3.12 29.45 3.59
CA GLY A 295 4.03 28.32 3.54
C GLY A 295 4.19 27.80 2.12
N MET A 296 5.35 27.20 1.86
CA MET A 296 5.69 26.56 0.59
C MET A 296 6.58 25.36 0.84
N ARG A 297 6.36 24.28 0.05
CA ARG A 297 7.26 23.14 -0.02
C ARG A 297 7.51 22.82 -1.49
N LYS A 298 8.78 22.81 -1.88
CA LYS A 298 9.23 22.29 -3.16
C LYS A 298 9.79 20.89 -2.92
N TYR A 299 9.35 19.92 -3.72
CA TYR A 299 9.85 18.55 -3.68
C TYR A 299 10.36 18.12 -5.03
N ASP A 300 11.35 17.24 -4.99
CA ASP A 300 11.83 16.43 -6.09
C ASP A 300 11.76 14.96 -5.64
N MET A 301 11.14 14.10 -6.44
CA MET A 301 10.93 12.68 -6.15
C MET A 301 11.32 11.84 -7.34
N ASP A 302 12.13 10.82 -7.09
CA ASP A 302 12.50 9.78 -8.03
C ASP A 302 11.86 8.46 -7.62
N ILE A 303 11.17 7.81 -8.55
CA ILE A 303 10.54 6.51 -8.35
C ILE A 303 11.12 5.53 -9.36
N ASP A 304 11.86 4.53 -8.86
CA ASP A 304 12.33 3.40 -9.64
C ASP A 304 11.39 2.20 -9.43
N PHE A 305 11.17 1.44 -10.49
CA PHE A 305 10.28 0.29 -10.48
C PHE A 305 10.89 -0.83 -11.31
N ARG A 306 11.35 -1.87 -10.65
CA ARG A 306 12.09 -2.98 -11.25
C ARG A 306 11.45 -4.32 -10.95
N GLY A 307 11.95 -5.35 -11.64
CA GLY A 307 11.51 -6.72 -11.47
C GLY A 307 10.53 -7.17 -12.52
N GLN A 308 9.61 -8.00 -12.15
CA GLN A 308 8.76 -8.66 -13.14
C GLN A 308 7.37 -9.00 -12.59
N SER A 309 6.39 -8.98 -13.50
CA SER A 309 5.02 -9.41 -13.27
C SER A 309 4.66 -10.39 -14.38
N LYS A 310 4.58 -11.67 -14.08
CA LYS A 310 4.53 -12.71 -15.11
C LYS A 310 3.56 -13.82 -14.75
N PHE A 311 2.96 -14.37 -15.80
CA PHE A 311 2.36 -15.70 -15.72
C PHE A 311 3.46 -16.75 -15.72
N GLY A 312 3.45 -17.65 -14.74
CA GLY A 312 4.35 -18.79 -14.70
C GLY A 312 4.19 -19.55 -15.99
N PHE A 313 5.10 -19.35 -16.98
CA PHE A 313 5.29 -20.17 -18.07
C PHE A 313 4.67 -19.92 -19.45
N ARG A 314 5.30 -19.89 -20.41
CA ARG A 314 5.14 -20.46 -21.75
C ARG A 314 6.46 -20.44 -22.48
N GLY A 315 6.83 -21.63 -23.06
CA GLY A 315 8.04 -21.84 -23.81
C GLY A 315 8.70 -20.65 -24.47
N SER A 316 9.91 -20.80 -24.76
CA SER A 316 11.00 -19.86 -25.04
C SER A 316 10.73 -18.60 -25.88
N ASN A 317 9.53 -18.35 -26.34
CA ASN A 317 9.27 -17.28 -27.31
C ASN A 317 8.11 -16.37 -26.97
N VAL A 318 7.47 -16.48 -25.81
CA VAL A 318 6.33 -15.63 -25.47
C VAL A 318 6.59 -14.93 -24.16
N SER A 319 6.64 -13.61 -24.22
CA SER A 319 6.57 -12.75 -23.07
C SER A 319 5.18 -12.90 -22.42
N ASN A 320 5.09 -13.69 -21.38
CA ASN A 320 3.86 -13.90 -20.64
C ASN A 320 3.74 -12.97 -19.47
N GLY A 321 4.02 -11.72 -19.66
CA GLY A 321 3.99 -10.72 -18.64
C GLY A 321 5.02 -9.64 -18.90
N ARG A 322 5.35 -8.90 -17.88
CA ARG A 322 6.24 -7.77 -17.96
C ARG A 322 7.52 -8.00 -17.21
N ASP A 323 8.60 -7.59 -17.83
CA ASP A 323 9.91 -7.45 -17.25
C ASP A 323 10.25 -5.96 -17.25
N TYR A 324 10.23 -5.37 -16.08
CA TYR A 324 10.46 -3.93 -15.91
C TYR A 324 11.95 -3.56 -16.01
N ASP A 325 12.85 -4.54 -15.92
CA ASP A 325 14.29 -4.33 -16.07
C ASP A 325 14.75 -4.40 -17.52
N ALA A 326 13.98 -4.99 -18.42
CA ALA A 326 14.41 -5.33 -19.77
C ALA A 326 14.32 -4.19 -20.79
N GLY A 327 14.21 -2.97 -20.36
CA GLY A 327 14.34 -1.81 -21.23
C GLY A 327 13.13 -1.50 -22.13
N VAL A 328 12.01 -2.24 -22.01
CA VAL A 328 10.76 -1.87 -22.68
C VAL A 328 10.16 -0.64 -22.01
N HIS A 329 10.49 -0.44 -20.76
CA HIS A 329 10.03 0.66 -19.93
C HIS A 329 11.16 1.60 -19.54
N GLY A 330 12.29 1.45 -20.20
CA GLY A 330 13.43 2.28 -19.94
C GLY A 330 14.03 2.01 -18.56
N THR A 331 15.25 2.37 -18.44
CA THR A 331 15.93 2.57 -17.17
C THR A 331 15.56 3.94 -16.59
N ASP A 332 14.49 4.55 -17.12
CA ASP A 332 14.13 5.91 -16.79
C ASP A 332 13.32 5.91 -15.48
N LEU A 333 13.90 6.53 -14.48
CA LEU A 333 13.19 6.86 -13.24
C LEU A 333 11.96 7.70 -13.56
N LEU A 334 10.86 7.45 -12.88
CA LEU A 334 9.75 8.39 -12.89
C LEU A 334 10.12 9.57 -12.00
N ASN A 335 10.46 10.66 -12.63
CA ASN A 335 10.89 11.88 -11.95
C ASN A 335 9.68 12.81 -11.80
N GLN A 336 9.42 13.27 -10.60
CA GLN A 336 8.33 14.18 -10.27
C GLN A 336 8.85 15.32 -9.40
N SER A 337 8.53 16.56 -9.80
CA SER A 337 8.93 17.74 -9.06
C SER A 337 7.83 18.77 -9.13
N ASP A 338 7.39 19.27 -7.99
CA ASP A 338 6.39 20.34 -7.92
C ASP A 338 6.54 21.15 -6.63
N THR A 339 5.64 22.13 -6.47
CA THR A 339 5.58 23.03 -5.34
C THR A 339 4.16 23.09 -4.80
N VAL A 340 3.98 22.78 -3.52
CA VAL A 340 2.70 22.92 -2.83
C VAL A 340 2.75 24.13 -1.90
N THR A 341 1.63 24.84 -1.81
CA THR A 341 1.51 26.08 -1.06
C THR A 341 0.46 26.00 0.03
N LYS A 342 0.63 26.82 1.06
CA LYS A 342 -0.31 26.98 2.16
C LYS A 342 -0.44 28.46 2.53
N PHE A 343 -1.67 28.88 2.73
CA PHE A 343 -2.00 30.18 3.27
C PHE A 343 -2.94 30.03 4.45
N THR A 344 -2.68 30.75 5.54
CA THR A 344 -3.57 30.80 6.71
C THR A 344 -3.73 32.23 7.18
N ALA A 345 -4.97 32.64 7.49
CA ALA A 345 -5.29 33.83 8.20
C ALA A 345 -5.91 33.46 9.55
N SER A 346 -5.39 34.00 10.63
CA SER A 346 -5.82 33.74 12.00
C SER A 346 -6.23 35.04 12.68
N TYR A 347 -7.48 35.08 13.18
CA TYR A 347 -8.01 36.27 13.88
C TYR A 347 -8.45 35.90 15.29
N LYS A 348 -7.85 36.56 16.29
CA LYS A 348 -8.11 36.41 17.71
C LYS A 348 -8.73 37.70 18.25
N PRO A 349 -10.07 37.86 18.22
CA PRO A 349 -10.73 39.07 18.76
C PRO A 349 -10.49 39.24 20.27
N ASP A 350 -10.33 38.10 20.98
CA ASP A 350 -10.07 37.97 22.41
C ASP A 350 -9.24 36.70 22.68
N ASP A 351 -8.90 36.46 23.95
CA ASP A 351 -8.07 35.34 24.38
C ASP A 351 -8.78 33.97 24.23
N ASP A 352 -10.10 33.97 24.18
CA ASP A 352 -10.93 32.78 24.18
C ASP A 352 -11.40 32.38 22.79
N THR A 353 -11.22 33.22 21.77
CA THR A 353 -11.79 33.00 20.43
C THR A 353 -10.73 33.11 19.34
N LEU A 354 -10.66 32.08 18.49
CA LEU A 354 -9.86 32.03 17.27
C LEU A 354 -10.77 31.77 16.07
N TRP A 355 -10.79 32.70 15.13
CA TRP A 355 -11.28 32.46 13.76
C TRP A 355 -10.10 32.19 12.86
N TYR A 356 -10.25 31.23 11.93
CA TYR A 356 -9.21 30.95 10.95
C TYR A 356 -9.77 30.66 9.57
N PHE A 357 -8.97 30.98 8.58
CA PHE A 357 -9.12 30.58 7.20
C PHE A 357 -7.82 29.89 6.77
N THR A 358 -7.90 28.73 6.13
CA THR A 358 -6.74 28.04 5.56
C THR A 358 -7.06 27.59 4.14
N ARG A 359 -6.14 27.82 3.21
CA ARG A 359 -6.09 27.18 1.90
C ARG A 359 -4.75 26.48 1.78
N SER A 360 -4.76 25.18 1.55
CA SER A 360 -3.56 24.36 1.44
C SER A 360 -3.68 23.40 0.27
N GLU A 361 -2.55 23.15 -0.36
CA GLU A 361 -2.39 22.18 -1.44
C GLU A 361 -1.72 20.92 -0.91
N GLY A 362 -2.07 19.77 -1.52
CA GLY A 362 -1.48 18.48 -1.27
C GLY A 362 -1.44 17.66 -2.55
N PHE A 363 -0.68 16.59 -2.57
CA PHE A 363 -0.55 15.71 -3.72
C PHE A 363 -0.36 14.26 -3.29
N ARG A 364 -0.68 13.34 -4.19
CA ARG A 364 -0.25 11.95 -4.12
C ARG A 364 0.65 11.69 -5.33
N PRO A 365 1.82 11.08 -5.16
CA PRO A 365 2.74 10.82 -6.28
C PRO A 365 2.08 9.95 -7.35
N GLY A 366 2.51 10.12 -8.58
CA GLY A 366 2.22 9.20 -9.66
C GLY A 366 3.00 7.89 -9.53
N GLY A 367 2.87 7.02 -10.52
CA GLY A 367 3.52 5.73 -10.48
C GLY A 367 3.48 5.01 -11.84
N TRP A 368 3.68 3.70 -11.79
CA TRP A 368 3.76 2.82 -12.93
C TRP A 368 2.51 1.94 -13.03
N ASN A 369 1.93 1.87 -14.24
CA ASN A 369 0.86 0.93 -14.54
C ASN A 369 1.42 -0.45 -14.89
N ARG A 370 1.15 -1.43 -14.06
CA ARG A 370 1.54 -2.82 -14.32
C ARG A 370 1.03 -3.35 -15.67
N GLY A 371 -0.20 -3.00 -16.05
CA GLY A 371 -0.84 -3.37 -17.31
C GLY A 371 -0.59 -2.40 -18.48
N GLY A 372 0.21 -1.35 -18.31
CA GLY A 372 0.42 -0.31 -19.32
C GLY A 372 0.86 -0.85 -20.68
N LEU A 373 0.40 -0.23 -21.78
CA LEU A 373 0.70 -0.57 -23.17
C LEU A 373 0.13 -1.90 -23.70
N LEU A 374 -0.69 -2.63 -22.93
CA LEU A 374 -1.47 -3.73 -23.50
C LEU A 374 -2.62 -3.20 -24.33
N ALA A 375 -2.75 -3.67 -25.56
CA ALA A 375 -3.89 -3.31 -26.38
C ALA A 375 -5.18 -3.87 -25.73
N PRO A 376 -6.19 -3.02 -25.47
CA PRO A 376 -7.43 -3.49 -24.88
C PRO A 376 -8.19 -4.38 -25.86
N ALA A 377 -8.66 -5.54 -25.41
CA ALA A 377 -9.58 -6.37 -26.21
C ALA A 377 -10.99 -5.73 -26.25
N ASN A 378 -11.30 -4.87 -25.29
CA ASN A 378 -12.55 -4.13 -25.22
C ASN A 378 -12.34 -2.69 -25.73
N PRO A 379 -13.08 -2.25 -26.78
CA PRO A 379 -12.95 -0.90 -27.31
C PRO A 379 -13.35 0.21 -26.33
N ASP A 380 -14.09 -0.12 -25.28
CA ASP A 380 -14.48 0.84 -24.24
C ASP A 380 -13.34 1.11 -23.22
N PHE A 381 -12.27 0.33 -23.29
CA PHE A 381 -11.07 0.52 -22.48
C PHE A 381 -9.95 1.05 -23.36
N GLN A 382 -9.38 2.15 -22.94
CA GLN A 382 -8.12 2.62 -23.52
C GLN A 382 -6.97 1.83 -22.93
N SER A 383 -5.94 1.58 -23.73
CA SER A 383 -4.69 1.04 -23.23
C SER A 383 -4.16 1.97 -22.13
N PRO A 384 -3.98 1.49 -20.89
CA PRO A 384 -3.45 2.36 -19.84
C PRO A 384 -2.06 2.85 -20.23
N PRO A 385 -1.73 4.11 -19.94
CA PRO A 385 -0.37 4.60 -20.14
C PRO A 385 0.61 3.81 -19.26
N LEU A 386 1.87 3.83 -19.61
CA LEU A 386 2.89 3.15 -18.83
C LEU A 386 3.01 3.71 -17.42
N THR A 387 2.97 5.03 -17.32
CA THR A 387 3.01 5.78 -16.06
C THR A 387 1.75 6.62 -15.93
N TYR A 388 1.42 6.96 -14.70
CA TYR A 388 0.38 7.93 -14.38
C TYR A 388 0.96 9.07 -13.54
N GLY A 389 0.38 10.26 -13.68
CA GLY A 389 0.82 11.45 -12.96
C GLY A 389 0.34 11.49 -11.51
N SER A 390 0.81 12.50 -10.78
CA SER A 390 0.28 12.85 -9.47
C SER A 390 -1.19 13.23 -9.56
N ASP A 391 -1.92 13.02 -8.48
CA ASP A 391 -3.18 13.69 -8.25
C ASP A 391 -3.00 14.79 -7.18
N ASP A 392 -3.82 15.84 -7.28
CA ASP A 392 -3.67 17.02 -6.47
C ASP A 392 -4.93 17.32 -5.67
N THR A 393 -4.74 17.84 -4.47
CA THR A 393 -5.83 18.29 -3.61
C THR A 393 -5.67 19.73 -3.22
N ILE A 394 -6.78 20.46 -3.18
CA ILE A 394 -6.87 21.79 -2.61
C ILE A 394 -7.89 21.75 -1.48
N ASN A 395 -7.43 21.98 -0.28
CA ASN A 395 -8.27 22.09 0.90
C ASN A 395 -8.50 23.55 1.25
N THR A 396 -9.75 23.95 1.41
CA THR A 396 -10.15 25.28 1.88
C THR A 396 -10.98 25.14 3.13
N GLU A 397 -10.56 25.76 4.20
CA GLU A 397 -11.22 25.70 5.52
C GLU A 397 -11.51 27.08 6.07
N ILE A 398 -12.66 27.20 6.73
CA ILE A 398 -13.02 28.33 7.60
C ILE A 398 -13.51 27.75 8.91
N GLY A 399 -12.94 28.19 10.02
CA GLY A 399 -13.33 27.65 11.32
C GLY A 399 -13.29 28.67 12.45
N VAL A 400 -13.94 28.25 13.52
CA VAL A 400 -13.93 28.96 14.80
C VAL A 400 -13.64 27.98 15.92
N LYS A 401 -12.78 28.42 16.85
CA LYS A 401 -12.53 27.72 18.11
C LYS A 401 -12.75 28.74 19.22
N THR A 402 -13.64 28.43 20.16
CA THR A 402 -13.95 29.36 21.23
C THR A 402 -14.26 28.66 22.54
N MET A 403 -13.90 29.33 23.63
CA MET A 403 -14.29 28.98 25.00
C MET A 403 -15.42 29.88 25.42
N LEU A 404 -16.53 29.32 25.84
CA LEU A 404 -17.73 30.02 26.25
C LEU A 404 -18.03 29.72 27.72
N MET A 405 -18.89 30.56 28.36
CA MET A 405 -19.36 30.30 29.72
C MET A 405 -18.20 30.20 30.72
N ASP A 406 -17.28 31.15 30.71
CA ASP A 406 -16.09 31.18 31.59
C ASP A 406 -15.26 29.88 31.52
N GLY A 407 -15.09 29.34 30.30
CA GLY A 407 -14.32 28.11 30.06
C GLY A 407 -15.09 26.80 30.24
N SER A 408 -16.38 26.86 30.60
CA SER A 408 -17.20 25.66 30.82
C SER A 408 -17.64 24.98 29.52
N LEU A 409 -17.67 25.70 28.40
CA LEU A 409 -18.09 25.18 27.11
C LEU A 409 -17.03 25.47 26.04
N ARG A 410 -16.46 24.43 25.44
CA ARG A 410 -15.58 24.55 24.26
C ARG A 410 -16.40 24.27 23.01
N LEU A 411 -16.40 25.20 22.06
CA LEU A 411 -17.01 25.03 20.76
C LEU A 411 -15.94 25.11 19.67
N ASN A 412 -15.87 24.08 18.83
CA ASN A 412 -15.06 24.08 17.61
C ASN A 412 -15.98 23.77 16.45
N ALA A 413 -16.02 24.64 15.46
CA ALA A 413 -16.78 24.46 14.24
C ALA A 413 -15.91 24.76 13.02
N THR A 414 -15.95 23.88 12.02
CA THR A 414 -15.18 24.02 10.79
C THR A 414 -16.06 23.68 9.60
N TRP A 415 -16.06 24.57 8.62
CA TRP A 415 -16.52 24.27 7.28
C TRP A 415 -15.30 24.03 6.40
N TYR A 416 -15.32 22.99 5.57
CA TYR A 416 -14.25 22.71 4.64
C TYR A 416 -14.77 22.29 3.27
N ASN A 417 -13.96 22.54 2.25
CA ASN A 417 -14.14 22.05 0.89
C ASN A 417 -12.81 21.49 0.38
N VAL A 418 -12.84 20.25 -0.09
CA VAL A 418 -11.69 19.59 -0.71
C VAL A 418 -11.98 19.40 -2.17
N GLU A 419 -11.18 20.03 -3.02
CA GLU A 419 -11.15 19.78 -4.45
C GLU A 419 -10.05 18.78 -4.74
N TRP A 420 -10.39 17.70 -5.41
CA TRP A 420 -9.46 16.65 -5.79
C TRP A 420 -9.45 16.50 -7.30
N THR A 421 -8.31 16.72 -7.93
CA THR A 421 -8.12 16.68 -9.38
C THR A 421 -7.21 15.54 -9.79
N ASP A 422 -7.39 15.06 -11.02
CA ASP A 422 -6.61 13.98 -11.63
C ASP A 422 -6.57 12.69 -10.79
N ILE A 423 -7.69 12.36 -10.14
CA ILE A 423 -7.82 11.25 -9.19
C ILE A 423 -7.29 9.94 -9.78
N GLN A 424 -6.33 9.34 -9.07
CA GLN A 424 -5.84 8.00 -9.39
C GLN A 424 -6.84 6.96 -8.85
N VAL A 425 -7.47 6.23 -9.76
CA VAL A 425 -8.41 5.14 -9.42
C VAL A 425 -8.02 3.88 -10.18
N SER A 426 -8.03 2.74 -9.49
CA SER A 426 -7.88 1.45 -10.13
C SER A 426 -9.17 1.11 -10.89
N ARG A 427 -9.02 0.65 -12.12
CA ARG A 427 -10.12 0.19 -12.93
C ARG A 427 -9.87 -1.24 -13.41
N PHE A 428 -10.79 -2.12 -13.07
CA PHE A 428 -10.72 -3.50 -13.51
C PHE A 428 -11.38 -3.68 -14.89
N ASP A 429 -10.67 -4.29 -15.84
CA ASP A 429 -11.23 -4.72 -17.12
C ASP A 429 -11.61 -6.21 -17.04
N PRO A 430 -12.91 -6.55 -16.93
CA PRO A 430 -13.36 -7.92 -16.81
C PRO A 430 -13.15 -8.75 -18.08
N VAL A 431 -12.93 -8.10 -19.23
CA VAL A 431 -12.71 -8.80 -20.52
C VAL A 431 -11.26 -9.28 -20.63
N ASN A 432 -10.31 -8.44 -20.23
CA ASN A 432 -8.88 -8.76 -20.24
C ASN A 432 -8.37 -9.30 -18.90
N VAL A 433 -9.22 -9.31 -17.86
CA VAL A 433 -8.85 -9.68 -16.50
C VAL A 433 -7.58 -8.92 -16.06
N SER A 434 -7.61 -7.61 -16.22
CA SER A 434 -6.48 -6.72 -15.89
C SER A 434 -6.93 -5.49 -15.11
N ILE A 435 -6.07 -5.01 -14.23
CA ILE A 435 -6.27 -3.78 -13.46
C ILE A 435 -5.40 -2.68 -14.02
#